data_985ba44a31248c8bdab1808c1f4f2c1b
#
_entry.id   985ba44a31248c8bdab1808c1f4f2c1b
#
_cell.length_a   1.000
_cell.length_b   1.000
_cell.length_c   1.000
_cell.angle_alpha   90.00
_cell.angle_beta   90.00
_cell.angle_gamma   90.00
#
_symmetry.space_group_name_H-M   'P 1'
#
loop_
_entity.id
_entity.type
_entity.pdbx_description
1 polymer ?
#
loop_
_entity_poly.entity_id
_entity_poly.type
_entity_poly.pdbx_seq_one_letter_code
_entity_poly.pdbx_strand_id
1 'polypeptide(L)'
;MNNTSSNNIRDIHTFSELCKSWRIRIPKIQRDYVQGRKTSTVDDIRKNFVRSLLLVVKGKESGIKLDFIYGSQQVVNSQNAFEPLDGQQRLTTLFLLHWILNVACVKTEDDKAALTYITRATTEEFCDELVHHTAINYILEAKENVQKNQELKSLASENRQELNPDCLKEETISGIIKDRNWFKWSWRFDPSVLSMLVMIDEIIKSMGDDFDWTDTNAIGHAQDCLDNITFDFKELEDLGMSDDLYIKMNARGKQLGAFDKMKSTLEEEI
;
A
#
# COMPACT_ATOMS: atom_id res chain seq x y z
N MET A 1 12.56 21.23 43.73
CA MET A 1 13.25 20.19 42.89
C MET A 1 12.19 19.20 42.48
N ASN A 2 11.52 19.46 41.38
CA ASN A 2 10.53 18.53 40.82
C ASN A 2 11.18 17.85 39.64
N ASN A 3 11.63 16.62 39.84
CA ASN A 3 12.03 15.72 38.78
C ASN A 3 10.79 15.29 38.00
N THR A 4 10.48 15.98 36.93
CA THR A 4 9.62 15.43 35.89
C THR A 4 10.46 14.44 35.09
N SER A 5 10.43 13.17 35.49
CA SER A 5 10.84 12.07 34.66
C SER A 5 9.95 12.06 33.41
N SER A 6 10.44 12.60 32.32
CA SER A 6 9.84 12.37 31.00
C SER A 6 9.97 10.87 30.71
N ASN A 7 8.93 10.12 31.02
CA ASN A 7 8.75 8.77 30.51
C ASN A 7 8.72 8.87 29.00
N ASN A 8 9.84 8.52 28.35
CA ASN A 8 9.89 8.18 26.94
C ASN A 8 9.07 6.89 26.72
N ILE A 9 7.77 6.99 26.82
CA ILE A 9 6.86 5.97 26.35
C ILE A 9 7.02 6.04 24.82
N ARG A 10 7.66 5.06 24.23
CA ARG A 10 7.62 4.85 22.79
C ARG A 10 6.20 4.45 22.48
N ASP A 11 5.46 5.35 21.85
CA ASP A 11 4.11 5.04 21.41
C ASP A 11 4.19 4.00 20.29
N ILE A 12 3.81 2.77 20.62
CA ILE A 12 3.70 1.68 19.67
C ILE A 12 2.30 1.76 19.08
N HIS A 13 2.23 1.87 17.75
CA HIS A 13 0.96 2.03 17.05
C HIS A 13 0.78 0.96 15.98
N THR A 14 -0.48 0.73 15.64
CA THR A 14 -0.90 -0.04 14.48
C THR A 14 -1.35 0.89 13.35
N PHE A 15 -1.46 0.36 12.13
CA PHE A 15 -1.98 1.14 11.01
C PHE A 15 -3.44 1.56 11.25
N SER A 16 -4.25 0.68 11.83
CA SER A 16 -5.65 0.97 12.18
C SER A 16 -5.79 2.11 13.16
N GLU A 17 -4.92 2.18 14.19
CA GLU A 17 -4.90 3.28 15.16
C GLU A 17 -4.50 4.60 14.51
N LEU A 18 -3.50 4.56 13.62
CA LEU A 18 -3.05 5.75 12.90
C LEU A 18 -4.19 6.32 12.04
N CYS A 19 -4.89 5.47 11.28
CA CYS A 19 -6.01 5.87 10.42
C CYS A 19 -7.24 6.39 11.19
N LYS A 20 -7.46 5.95 12.44
CA LYS A 20 -8.53 6.49 13.30
C LYS A 20 -8.26 7.93 13.72
N SER A 21 -6.98 8.30 13.86
CA SER A 21 -6.56 9.61 14.35
C SER A 21 -6.32 10.61 13.23
N TRP A 22 -5.84 10.15 12.08
CA TRP A 22 -5.39 11.01 10.98
C TRP A 22 -5.66 10.42 9.60
N ARG A 23 -5.93 11.30 8.62
CA ARG A 23 -5.77 10.97 7.21
C ARG A 23 -4.28 11.03 6.86
N ILE A 24 -3.70 9.95 6.36
CA ILE A 24 -2.29 9.89 5.97
C ILE A 24 -2.12 10.56 4.62
N ARG A 25 -1.26 11.58 4.55
CA ARG A 25 -1.00 12.36 3.33
C ARG A 25 0.47 12.25 2.95
N ILE A 26 0.76 11.49 1.93
CA ILE A 26 2.14 11.33 1.44
C ILE A 26 2.59 12.64 0.77
N PRO A 27 3.63 13.33 1.31
CA PRO A 27 3.95 14.71 0.90
C PRO A 27 4.66 14.82 -0.46
N LYS A 28 4.90 16.06 -0.89
CA LYS A 28 5.38 16.44 -2.23
C LYS A 28 6.77 15.90 -2.58
N ILE A 29 7.68 15.92 -1.63
CA ILE A 29 9.09 15.57 -1.83
C ILE A 29 9.28 14.07 -1.64
N GLN A 30 8.71 13.28 -2.55
CA GLN A 30 8.65 11.85 -2.36
C GLN A 30 9.18 11.07 -3.54
N ARG A 31 9.80 9.96 -3.20
CA ARG A 31 10.01 8.89 -4.16
C ARG A 31 8.66 8.28 -4.51
N ASP A 32 8.48 7.93 -5.78
CA ASP A 32 7.37 7.08 -6.19
C ASP A 32 7.26 5.86 -5.27
N TYR A 33 6.07 5.28 -5.15
CA TYR A 33 5.94 4.01 -4.48
C TYR A 33 6.79 2.95 -5.20
N VAL A 34 7.98 2.70 -4.65
CA VAL A 34 9.05 1.95 -5.35
C VAL A 34 8.93 0.46 -5.10
N GLN A 35 8.33 0.04 -3.96
CA GLN A 35 8.24 -1.38 -3.59
C GLN A 35 7.48 -2.22 -4.62
N GLY A 36 6.59 -1.62 -5.40
CA GLY A 36 5.92 -2.29 -6.50
C GLY A 36 6.66 -2.26 -7.86
N ARG A 37 7.84 -1.67 -7.98
CA ARG A 37 8.59 -1.66 -9.25
C ARG A 37 9.08 -3.04 -9.63
N LYS A 38 9.06 -3.36 -10.93
CA LYS A 38 9.53 -4.64 -11.48
C LYS A 38 11.04 -4.58 -11.79
N THR A 39 11.88 -4.62 -10.74
CA THR A 39 13.33 -4.80 -10.87
C THR A 39 13.77 -5.91 -9.91
N SER A 40 14.79 -6.71 -10.28
CA SER A 40 15.17 -7.91 -9.50
C SER A 40 15.42 -7.60 -8.01
N THR A 41 16.18 -6.54 -7.72
CA THR A 41 16.48 -6.15 -6.33
C THR A 41 15.23 -5.69 -5.56
N VAL A 42 14.31 -4.98 -6.22
CA VAL A 42 13.05 -4.51 -5.60
C VAL A 42 12.09 -5.68 -5.42
N ASP A 43 12.07 -6.64 -6.34
CA ASP A 43 11.25 -7.84 -6.25
C ASP A 43 11.59 -8.67 -5.01
N ASP A 44 12.88 -8.85 -4.71
CA ASP A 44 13.32 -9.60 -3.52
C ASP A 44 12.95 -8.85 -2.23
N ILE A 45 13.18 -7.53 -2.17
CA ILE A 45 12.79 -6.71 -1.03
C ILE A 45 11.28 -6.77 -0.80
N ARG A 46 10.47 -6.62 -1.86
CA ARG A 46 9.01 -6.70 -1.80
C ARG A 46 8.55 -8.05 -1.28
N LYS A 47 9.02 -9.15 -1.87
CA LYS A 47 8.66 -10.52 -1.48
C LYS A 47 8.99 -10.80 -0.03
N ASN A 48 10.17 -10.41 0.42
CA ASN A 48 10.59 -10.62 1.80
C ASN A 48 9.72 -9.80 2.77
N PHE A 49 9.45 -8.54 2.45
CA PHE A 49 8.60 -7.68 3.27
C PHE A 49 7.16 -8.21 3.33
N VAL A 50 6.54 -8.52 2.19
CA VAL A 50 5.19 -9.09 2.12
C VAL A 50 5.14 -10.41 2.89
N ARG A 51 6.13 -11.30 2.71
CA ARG A 51 6.19 -12.57 3.42
C ARG A 51 6.20 -12.37 4.94
N SER A 52 7.00 -11.44 5.46
CA SER A 52 7.07 -11.15 6.89
C SER A 52 5.71 -10.68 7.43
N LEU A 53 5.02 -9.79 6.73
CA LEU A 53 3.67 -9.35 7.11
C LEU A 53 2.67 -10.51 7.11
N LEU A 54 2.71 -11.35 6.07
CA LEU A 54 1.75 -12.44 5.90
C LEU A 54 2.00 -13.61 6.88
N LEU A 55 3.18 -13.78 7.42
CA LEU A 55 3.41 -14.73 8.51
C LEU A 55 2.61 -14.33 9.75
N VAL A 56 2.52 -13.04 10.05
CA VAL A 56 1.69 -12.52 11.15
C VAL A 56 0.20 -12.65 10.81
N VAL A 57 -0.21 -12.17 9.64
CA VAL A 57 -1.62 -12.21 9.19
C VAL A 57 -2.20 -13.63 9.18
N LYS A 58 -1.38 -14.64 8.85
CA LYS A 58 -1.76 -16.05 8.88
C LYS A 58 -1.65 -16.68 10.27
N GLY A 59 -1.33 -15.92 11.31
CA GLY A 59 -1.13 -16.44 12.68
C GLY A 59 0.06 -17.39 12.84
N LYS A 60 1.01 -17.40 11.88
CA LYS A 60 2.23 -18.21 11.95
C LYS A 60 3.32 -17.56 12.80
N GLU A 61 3.26 -16.26 12.99
CA GLU A 61 4.09 -15.47 13.90
C GLU A 61 3.18 -14.62 14.79
N SER A 62 3.59 -14.41 16.03
CA SER A 62 2.80 -13.70 17.05
C SER A 62 2.71 -12.19 16.80
N GLY A 63 3.62 -11.62 16.01
CA GLY A 63 3.64 -10.21 15.66
C GLY A 63 4.95 -9.79 15.03
N ILE A 64 4.95 -8.62 14.43
CA ILE A 64 6.12 -7.97 13.87
C ILE A 64 6.15 -6.49 14.25
N LYS A 65 7.31 -6.00 14.66
CA LYS A 65 7.54 -4.59 14.86
C LYS A 65 8.33 -4.03 13.68
N LEU A 66 7.70 -3.14 12.94
CA LEU A 66 8.33 -2.40 11.84
C LEU A 66 9.18 -1.26 12.40
N ASP A 67 10.06 -0.72 11.55
CA ASP A 67 10.85 0.46 11.90
C ASP A 67 9.98 1.69 12.17
N PHE A 68 10.62 2.75 12.69
CA PHE A 68 9.99 4.02 13.01
C PHE A 68 9.20 4.61 11.84
N ILE A 69 8.03 5.15 12.17
CA ILE A 69 7.27 6.06 11.32
C ILE A 69 7.25 7.41 12.02
N TYR A 70 7.72 8.43 11.36
CA TYR A 70 7.70 9.78 11.89
C TYR A 70 7.33 10.79 10.81
N GLY A 71 6.71 11.88 11.23
CA GLY A 71 6.22 12.94 10.36
C GLY A 71 5.59 14.08 11.15
N SER A 72 4.95 14.99 10.47
CA SER A 72 4.27 16.14 11.04
C SER A 72 2.76 15.97 11.01
N GLN A 73 2.10 16.49 12.02
CA GLN A 73 0.66 16.66 12.02
C GLN A 73 0.28 17.97 11.34
N GLN A 74 -0.83 17.97 10.66
CA GLN A 74 -1.42 19.14 10.04
C GLN A 74 -2.94 19.11 10.17
N VAL A 75 -3.57 20.27 10.12
CA VAL A 75 -5.02 20.38 9.98
C VAL A 75 -5.32 20.88 8.58
N VAL A 76 -5.91 20.05 7.76
CA VAL A 76 -6.24 20.35 6.37
C VAL A 76 -7.75 20.27 6.17
N ASN A 77 -8.39 21.36 5.76
CA ASN A 77 -9.84 21.41 5.58
C ASN A 77 -10.63 20.94 6.83
N SER A 78 -10.17 21.33 8.02
CA SER A 78 -10.74 20.93 9.31
C SER A 78 -10.61 19.45 9.67
N GLN A 79 -9.81 18.69 8.93
CA GLN A 79 -9.49 17.29 9.22
C GLN A 79 -8.05 17.16 9.70
N ASN A 80 -7.84 16.29 10.68
CA ASN A 80 -6.51 15.95 11.13
C ASN A 80 -5.80 15.12 10.06
N ALA A 81 -4.61 15.54 9.68
CA ALA A 81 -3.78 14.88 8.69
C ALA A 81 -2.39 14.59 9.25
N PHE A 82 -1.81 13.47 8.88
CA PHE A 82 -0.44 13.11 9.18
C PHE A 82 0.38 13.05 7.89
N GLU A 83 1.45 13.83 7.82
CA GLU A 83 2.39 13.83 6.69
C GLU A 83 3.66 13.08 7.09
N PRO A 84 3.79 11.80 6.70
CA PRO A 84 4.95 10.99 7.06
C PRO A 84 6.20 11.48 6.33
N LEU A 85 7.27 11.69 7.08
CA LEU A 85 8.60 11.97 6.56
C LEU A 85 9.33 10.67 6.23
N ASP A 86 9.18 9.67 7.08
CA ASP A 86 9.66 8.31 6.81
C ASP A 86 8.56 7.27 7.06
N GLY A 87 8.74 6.08 6.50
CA GLY A 87 7.79 4.97 6.60
C GLY A 87 6.72 4.94 5.53
N GLN A 88 6.73 5.84 4.56
CA GLN A 88 5.70 6.00 3.53
C GLN A 88 5.45 4.74 2.70
N GLN A 89 6.53 4.06 2.31
CA GLN A 89 6.43 2.79 1.56
C GLN A 89 5.74 1.71 2.40
N ARG A 90 6.06 1.66 3.69
CA ARG A 90 5.45 0.75 4.66
C ARG A 90 3.97 1.07 4.85
N LEU A 91 3.63 2.34 5.06
CA LEU A 91 2.24 2.79 5.21
C LEU A 91 1.41 2.50 3.96
N THR A 92 1.96 2.70 2.76
CA THR A 92 1.25 2.36 1.52
C THR A 92 1.02 0.85 1.41
N THR A 93 2.01 0.01 1.75
CA THR A 93 1.84 -1.44 1.74
C THR A 93 0.81 -1.89 2.78
N LEU A 94 0.83 -1.31 3.98
CA LEU A 94 -0.18 -1.60 5.02
C LEU A 94 -1.58 -1.16 4.59
N PHE A 95 -1.73 0.01 3.96
CA PHE A 95 -2.99 0.45 3.37
C PHE A 95 -3.56 -0.57 2.38
N LEU A 96 -2.74 -1.06 1.44
CA LEU A 96 -3.16 -2.07 0.47
C LEU A 96 -3.51 -3.40 1.15
N LEU A 97 -2.75 -3.83 2.15
CA LEU A 97 -3.02 -5.05 2.90
C LEU A 97 -4.36 -4.96 3.66
N HIS A 98 -4.63 -3.83 4.31
CA HIS A 98 -5.91 -3.59 4.99
C HIS A 98 -7.09 -3.53 4.01
N TRP A 99 -6.88 -2.93 2.82
CA TRP A 99 -7.89 -2.94 1.75
C TRP A 99 -8.18 -4.36 1.25
N ILE A 100 -7.14 -5.17 1.02
CA ILE A 100 -7.29 -6.56 0.57
C ILE A 100 -8.10 -7.38 1.59
N LEU A 101 -7.87 -7.18 2.87
CA LEU A 101 -8.59 -7.84 3.95
C LEU A 101 -9.92 -7.16 4.32
N ASN A 102 -10.34 -6.15 3.55
CA ASN A 102 -11.60 -5.43 3.73
C ASN A 102 -11.77 -4.81 5.13
N VAL A 103 -10.72 -4.20 5.66
CA VAL A 103 -10.78 -3.51 6.97
C VAL A 103 -11.33 -2.10 6.78
N ALA A 104 -12.28 -1.70 7.61
CA ALA A 104 -12.98 -0.42 7.48
C ALA A 104 -12.06 0.81 7.61
N CYS A 105 -10.94 0.70 8.33
CA CYS A 105 -10.02 1.83 8.56
C CYS A 105 -9.35 2.40 7.30
N VAL A 106 -9.44 1.73 6.15
CA VAL A 106 -8.93 2.28 4.88
C VAL A 106 -9.76 3.44 4.33
N LYS A 107 -10.96 3.67 4.89
CA LYS A 107 -11.84 4.78 4.55
C LYS A 107 -11.92 5.79 5.70
N THR A 108 -12.01 7.06 5.34
CA THR A 108 -12.35 8.16 6.26
C THR A 108 -13.86 8.28 6.41
N GLU A 109 -14.31 9.10 7.37
CA GLU A 109 -15.74 9.42 7.54
C GLU A 109 -16.34 10.09 6.30
N ASP A 110 -15.55 10.82 5.53
CA ASP A 110 -15.97 11.46 4.27
C ASP A 110 -15.92 10.50 3.07
N ASP A 111 -15.83 9.20 3.32
CA ASP A 111 -15.81 8.15 2.31
C ASP A 111 -14.64 8.24 1.32
N LYS A 112 -13.52 8.81 1.76
CA LYS A 112 -12.28 8.89 1.02
C LYS A 112 -11.24 7.90 1.54
N ALA A 113 -10.17 7.67 0.77
CA ALA A 113 -9.07 6.85 1.23
C ALA A 113 -8.38 7.46 2.47
N ALA A 114 -8.09 6.61 3.46
CA ALA A 114 -7.33 6.99 4.65
C ALA A 114 -5.87 7.33 4.33
N LEU A 115 -5.36 6.90 3.17
CA LEU A 115 -4.04 7.25 2.65
C LEU A 115 -4.14 7.89 1.27
N THR A 116 -3.46 9.02 1.08
CA THR A 116 -3.44 9.75 -0.19
C THR A 116 -2.06 10.32 -0.50
N TYR A 117 -1.87 10.79 -1.75
CA TYR A 117 -0.63 11.40 -2.25
C TYR A 117 -0.88 12.84 -2.64
N ILE A 118 -0.28 13.82 -1.94
CA ILE A 118 -0.60 15.26 -2.09
C ILE A 118 -0.34 15.78 -3.50
N THR A 119 0.67 15.28 -4.19
CA THR A 119 1.14 15.85 -5.48
C THR A 119 0.77 15.06 -6.70
N ARG A 120 0.09 13.95 -6.51
CA ARG A 120 -0.30 13.08 -7.61
C ARG A 120 -1.81 12.91 -7.62
N ALA A 121 -2.48 13.85 -8.25
CA ALA A 121 -3.93 13.80 -8.39
C ALA A 121 -4.43 12.45 -8.91
N THR A 122 -3.69 11.82 -9.84
CA THR A 122 -4.01 10.50 -10.37
C THR A 122 -3.90 9.39 -9.32
N THR A 123 -2.89 9.45 -8.45
CA THR A 123 -2.75 8.47 -7.35
C THR A 123 -3.80 8.72 -6.27
N GLU A 124 -4.09 9.99 -5.93
CA GLU A 124 -5.15 10.35 -4.98
C GLU A 124 -6.50 9.83 -5.47
N GLU A 125 -6.89 10.16 -6.70
CA GLU A 125 -8.12 9.70 -7.31
C GLU A 125 -8.22 8.17 -7.34
N PHE A 126 -7.11 7.48 -7.64
CA PHE A 126 -7.08 6.03 -7.64
C PHE A 126 -7.30 5.45 -6.23
N CYS A 127 -6.65 6.01 -5.20
CA CYS A 127 -6.84 5.55 -3.82
C CYS A 127 -8.27 5.79 -3.35
N ASP A 128 -8.84 6.97 -3.63
CA ASP A 128 -10.21 7.31 -3.27
C ASP A 128 -11.20 6.37 -3.97
N GLU A 129 -11.00 6.03 -5.24
CA GLU A 129 -11.87 5.09 -5.96
C GLU A 129 -11.67 3.65 -5.48
N LEU A 130 -10.42 3.23 -5.24
CA LEU A 130 -10.10 1.86 -4.83
C LEU A 130 -10.86 1.42 -3.57
N VAL A 131 -11.00 2.32 -2.58
CA VAL A 131 -11.65 1.99 -1.32
C VAL A 131 -13.17 1.83 -1.43
N HIS A 132 -13.79 2.23 -2.53
CA HIS A 132 -15.20 1.96 -2.82
C HIS A 132 -15.44 0.53 -3.33
N HIS A 133 -14.38 -0.20 -3.64
CA HIS A 133 -14.45 -1.55 -4.19
C HIS A 133 -13.86 -2.57 -3.21
N THR A 134 -14.50 -3.73 -3.12
CA THR A 134 -14.09 -4.81 -2.24
C THR A 134 -13.10 -5.73 -2.96
N ALA A 135 -11.90 -5.88 -2.42
CA ALA A 135 -10.84 -6.71 -3.00
C ALA A 135 -11.26 -8.18 -3.21
N ILE A 136 -12.05 -8.72 -2.28
CA ILE A 136 -12.52 -10.12 -2.30
C ILE A 136 -13.25 -10.43 -3.61
N ASN A 137 -14.05 -9.50 -4.15
CA ASN A 137 -14.77 -9.71 -5.41
C ASN A 137 -13.80 -9.95 -6.59
N TYR A 138 -12.71 -9.18 -6.65
CA TYR A 138 -11.68 -9.35 -7.68
C TYR A 138 -10.88 -10.64 -7.50
N ILE A 139 -10.62 -11.03 -6.25
CA ILE A 139 -9.91 -12.26 -5.92
C ILE A 139 -10.72 -13.49 -6.35
N LEU A 140 -12.00 -13.51 -6.06
CA LEU A 140 -12.90 -14.60 -6.45
C LEU A 140 -13.04 -14.67 -7.98
N GLU A 141 -13.19 -13.53 -8.64
CA GLU A 141 -13.24 -13.46 -10.10
C GLU A 141 -11.93 -13.97 -10.74
N ALA A 142 -10.77 -13.61 -10.20
CA ALA A 142 -9.48 -14.11 -10.69
C ALA A 142 -9.40 -15.62 -10.57
N LYS A 143 -9.81 -16.20 -9.43
CA LYS A 143 -9.85 -17.67 -9.23
C LYS A 143 -10.79 -18.35 -10.24
N GLU A 144 -11.96 -17.77 -10.47
CA GLU A 144 -12.90 -18.29 -11.47
C GLU A 144 -12.34 -18.20 -12.90
N ASN A 145 -11.64 -17.11 -13.23
CA ASN A 145 -10.99 -16.94 -14.52
C ASN A 145 -9.86 -17.96 -14.75
N VAL A 146 -9.05 -18.24 -13.70
CA VAL A 146 -8.01 -19.29 -13.76
C VAL A 146 -8.64 -20.65 -14.09
N GLN A 147 -9.73 -21.01 -13.41
CA GLN A 147 -10.43 -22.28 -13.66
C GLN A 147 -10.97 -22.34 -15.10
N LYS A 148 -11.68 -21.31 -15.55
CA LYS A 148 -12.22 -21.22 -16.92
C LYS A 148 -11.12 -21.32 -17.99
N ASN A 149 -10.00 -20.64 -17.76
CA ASN A 149 -8.87 -20.69 -18.68
C ASN A 149 -8.23 -22.08 -18.75
N GLN A 150 -8.15 -22.79 -17.62
CA GLN A 150 -7.67 -24.17 -17.58
C GLN A 150 -8.59 -25.12 -18.36
N GLU A 151 -9.91 -24.98 -18.19
CA GLU A 151 -10.91 -25.75 -18.94
C GLU A 151 -10.79 -25.51 -20.45
N LEU A 152 -10.68 -24.22 -20.88
CA LEU A 152 -10.49 -23.86 -22.29
C LEU A 152 -9.19 -24.43 -22.87
N LYS A 153 -8.08 -24.37 -22.13
CA LYS A 153 -6.79 -24.94 -22.53
C LYS A 153 -6.87 -26.46 -22.69
N SER A 154 -7.58 -27.15 -21.78
CA SER A 154 -7.80 -28.59 -21.84
C SER A 154 -8.61 -29.00 -23.06
N LEU A 155 -9.75 -28.34 -23.30
CA LEU A 155 -10.62 -28.57 -24.46
C LEU A 155 -9.91 -28.33 -25.80
N ALA A 156 -9.11 -27.25 -25.88
CA ALA A 156 -8.33 -26.97 -27.10
C ALA A 156 -7.29 -28.05 -27.37
N SER A 157 -6.62 -28.54 -26.30
CA SER A 157 -5.65 -29.65 -26.40
C SER A 157 -6.30 -30.95 -26.86
N GLU A 158 -7.45 -31.32 -26.30
CA GLU A 158 -8.21 -32.52 -26.66
C GLU A 158 -8.66 -32.49 -28.12
N ASN A 159 -9.10 -31.33 -28.60
CA ASN A 159 -9.58 -31.14 -29.98
C ASN A 159 -8.44 -30.83 -30.97
N ARG A 160 -7.18 -30.78 -30.53
CA ARG A 160 -6.01 -30.39 -31.36
C ARG A 160 -6.20 -29.04 -32.07
N GLN A 161 -6.90 -28.11 -31.40
CA GLN A 161 -7.14 -26.77 -31.91
C GLN A 161 -6.17 -25.78 -31.24
N GLU A 162 -5.69 -24.81 -32.01
CA GLU A 162 -4.98 -23.65 -31.43
C GLU A 162 -6.00 -22.79 -30.67
N LEU A 163 -5.68 -22.53 -29.42
CA LEU A 163 -6.49 -21.65 -28.58
C LEU A 163 -6.20 -20.19 -28.95
N ASN A 164 -7.25 -19.43 -29.31
CA ASN A 164 -7.10 -17.99 -29.49
C ASN A 164 -6.82 -17.33 -28.12
N PRO A 165 -5.67 -16.65 -27.94
CA PRO A 165 -5.34 -15.96 -26.70
C PRO A 165 -6.39 -14.95 -26.23
N ASP A 166 -7.14 -14.34 -27.17
CA ASP A 166 -8.19 -13.35 -26.87
C ASP A 166 -9.40 -13.97 -26.15
N CYS A 167 -9.53 -15.30 -26.17
CA CYS A 167 -10.56 -16.01 -25.43
C CYS A 167 -10.22 -16.20 -23.94
N LEU A 168 -8.96 -16.00 -23.54
CA LEU A 168 -8.53 -16.14 -22.15
C LEU A 168 -8.94 -14.92 -21.34
N LYS A 169 -9.39 -15.18 -20.12
CA LYS A 169 -9.74 -14.16 -19.15
C LYS A 169 -8.51 -13.69 -18.36
N GLU A 170 -8.55 -12.46 -17.89
CA GLU A 170 -7.49 -11.92 -17.03
C GLU A 170 -7.46 -12.67 -15.68
N GLU A 171 -6.29 -13.17 -15.30
CA GLU A 171 -6.10 -13.99 -14.09
C GLU A 171 -5.51 -13.19 -12.92
N THR A 172 -4.96 -11.99 -13.19
CA THR A 172 -4.37 -11.14 -12.15
C THR A 172 -5.36 -10.11 -11.62
N ILE A 173 -5.27 -9.79 -10.35
CA ILE A 173 -6.14 -8.77 -9.74
C ILE A 173 -5.88 -7.41 -10.39
N SER A 174 -4.61 -7.09 -10.63
CA SER A 174 -4.22 -5.84 -11.28
C SER A 174 -4.76 -5.72 -12.70
N GLY A 175 -4.84 -6.82 -13.44
CA GLY A 175 -5.43 -6.86 -14.77
C GLY A 175 -6.94 -6.65 -14.71
N ILE A 176 -7.63 -7.40 -13.86
CA ILE A 176 -9.06 -7.28 -13.63
C ILE A 176 -9.44 -5.85 -13.22
N ILE A 177 -8.67 -5.22 -12.31
CA ILE A 177 -8.89 -3.83 -11.91
C ILE A 177 -8.74 -2.88 -13.11
N LYS A 178 -7.71 -3.06 -13.94
CA LYS A 178 -7.47 -2.22 -15.13
C LYS A 178 -8.57 -2.31 -16.18
N ASP A 179 -9.33 -3.40 -16.18
CA ASP A 179 -10.41 -3.64 -17.14
C ASP A 179 -11.77 -3.12 -16.62
N ARG A 180 -11.81 -2.57 -15.41
CA ARG A 180 -13.04 -1.98 -14.85
C ARG A 180 -13.35 -0.62 -15.45
N ASN A 181 -14.64 -0.31 -15.57
CA ASN A 181 -15.12 0.97 -16.09
C ASN A 181 -14.69 2.17 -15.26
N TRP A 182 -14.44 1.97 -13.95
CA TRP A 182 -13.99 3.01 -13.05
C TRP A 182 -12.49 3.27 -13.15
N PHE A 183 -11.70 2.35 -13.73
CA PHE A 183 -10.26 2.52 -13.87
C PHE A 183 -9.95 3.50 -15.00
N LYS A 184 -9.50 4.71 -14.64
CA LYS A 184 -9.22 5.78 -15.61
C LYS A 184 -7.99 5.47 -16.46
N TRP A 185 -8.04 5.81 -17.75
CA TRP A 185 -6.93 5.63 -18.67
C TRP A 185 -5.64 6.33 -18.21
N SER A 186 -5.75 7.54 -17.60
CA SER A 186 -4.62 8.31 -17.07
C SER A 186 -3.83 7.56 -16.00
N TRP A 187 -4.47 6.70 -15.22
CA TRP A 187 -3.83 5.93 -14.15
C TRP A 187 -2.88 4.86 -14.67
N ARG A 188 -3.00 4.45 -15.92
CA ARG A 188 -2.07 3.50 -16.59
C ARG A 188 -0.66 4.07 -16.74
N PHE A 189 -0.50 5.38 -16.61
CA PHE A 189 0.79 6.07 -16.74
C PHE A 189 1.33 6.56 -15.39
N ASP A 190 0.59 6.41 -14.30
CA ASP A 190 1.05 6.78 -12.97
C ASP A 190 1.90 5.65 -12.37
N PRO A 191 3.22 5.89 -12.14
CA PRO A 191 4.11 4.87 -11.62
C PRO A 191 3.75 4.40 -10.20
N SER A 192 3.11 5.24 -9.37
CA SER A 192 2.65 4.86 -8.04
C SER A 192 1.45 3.94 -8.11
N VAL A 193 0.47 4.25 -8.98
CA VAL A 193 -0.69 3.37 -9.22
C VAL A 193 -0.24 2.02 -9.75
N LEU A 194 0.64 2.00 -10.77
CA LEU A 194 1.17 0.75 -11.31
C LEU A 194 1.91 -0.08 -10.25
N SER A 195 2.68 0.57 -9.38
CA SER A 195 3.39 -0.10 -8.30
C SER A 195 2.44 -0.62 -7.21
N MET A 196 1.36 0.09 -6.90
CA MET A 196 0.32 -0.40 -5.99
C MET A 196 -0.37 -1.65 -6.55
N LEU A 197 -0.70 -1.66 -7.84
CA LEU A 197 -1.29 -2.81 -8.51
C LEU A 197 -0.37 -4.05 -8.47
N VAL A 198 0.93 -3.87 -8.71
CA VAL A 198 1.91 -4.96 -8.57
C VAL A 198 2.02 -5.46 -7.13
N MET A 199 1.93 -4.56 -6.14
CA MET A 199 1.94 -4.95 -4.73
C MET A 199 0.68 -5.73 -4.34
N ILE A 200 -0.49 -5.34 -4.85
CA ILE A 200 -1.75 -6.08 -4.66
C ILE A 200 -1.60 -7.52 -5.16
N ASP A 201 -1.11 -7.70 -6.40
CA ASP A 201 -0.88 -9.04 -6.95
C ASP A 201 0.12 -9.85 -6.10
N GLU A 202 1.20 -9.22 -5.62
CA GLU A 202 2.20 -9.90 -4.79
C GLU A 202 1.63 -10.34 -3.43
N ILE A 203 0.85 -9.49 -2.76
CA ILE A 203 0.20 -9.83 -1.48
C ILE A 203 -0.74 -11.01 -1.67
N ILE A 204 -1.61 -10.97 -2.68
CA ILE A 204 -2.60 -12.02 -2.93
C ILE A 204 -1.93 -13.33 -3.32
N LYS A 205 -0.91 -13.27 -4.19
CA LYS A 205 -0.10 -14.44 -4.54
C LYS A 205 0.60 -15.06 -3.34
N SER A 206 1.15 -14.22 -2.45
CA SER A 206 1.88 -14.66 -1.25
C SER A 206 0.95 -15.14 -0.13
N MET A 207 -0.34 -14.74 -0.17
CA MET A 207 -1.36 -15.37 0.66
C MET A 207 -1.53 -16.85 0.34
N GLY A 208 -1.32 -17.25 -0.92
CA GLY A 208 -1.36 -18.64 -1.37
C GLY A 208 -2.77 -19.16 -1.59
N ASP A 209 -2.83 -20.32 -2.22
CA ASP A 209 -4.10 -20.97 -2.58
C ASP A 209 -4.80 -21.62 -1.37
N ASP A 210 -4.05 -21.83 -0.29
CA ASP A 210 -4.51 -22.41 0.98
C ASP A 210 -5.38 -21.41 1.79
N PHE A 211 -5.38 -20.13 1.48
CA PHE A 211 -6.23 -19.16 2.14
C PHE A 211 -7.63 -19.10 1.49
N ASP A 212 -8.63 -19.47 2.30
CA ASP A 212 -10.02 -19.47 1.82
C ASP A 212 -10.65 -18.07 1.94
N TRP A 213 -10.72 -17.37 0.81
CA TRP A 213 -11.31 -16.04 0.70
C TRP A 213 -12.85 -16.02 0.82
N THR A 214 -13.48 -17.19 0.92
CA THR A 214 -14.94 -17.31 1.16
C THR A 214 -15.27 -17.56 2.64
N ASP A 215 -14.27 -17.96 3.44
CA ASP A 215 -14.43 -18.18 4.88
C ASP A 215 -14.30 -16.85 5.64
N THR A 216 -15.44 -16.37 6.13
CA THR A 216 -15.52 -15.14 6.93
C THR A 216 -14.74 -15.24 8.24
N ASN A 217 -14.59 -16.44 8.83
CA ASN A 217 -13.81 -16.63 10.05
C ASN A 217 -12.31 -16.54 9.76
N ALA A 218 -11.85 -17.10 8.64
CA ALA A 218 -10.45 -17.00 8.22
C ALA A 218 -10.08 -15.53 7.93
N ILE A 219 -10.96 -14.80 7.26
CA ILE A 219 -10.77 -13.36 6.99
C ILE A 219 -10.79 -12.58 8.30
N GLY A 220 -11.76 -12.81 9.19
CA GLY A 220 -11.84 -12.15 10.50
C GLY A 220 -10.59 -12.38 11.35
N HIS A 221 -10.10 -13.61 11.40
CA HIS A 221 -8.84 -13.93 12.10
C HIS A 221 -7.65 -13.18 11.48
N ALA A 222 -7.56 -13.12 10.15
CA ALA A 222 -6.52 -12.37 9.46
C ALA A 222 -6.59 -10.87 9.75
N GLN A 223 -7.80 -10.30 9.85
CA GLN A 223 -8.03 -8.91 10.25
C GLN A 223 -7.56 -8.65 11.69
N ASP A 224 -7.89 -9.54 12.63
CA ASP A 224 -7.47 -9.41 14.03
C ASP A 224 -5.93 -9.48 14.16
N CYS A 225 -5.27 -10.30 13.34
CA CYS A 225 -3.82 -10.41 13.32
C CYS A 225 -3.11 -9.14 12.80
N LEU A 226 -3.78 -8.27 12.07
CA LEU A 226 -3.20 -7.00 11.61
C LEU A 226 -2.77 -6.09 12.78
N ASP A 227 -3.46 -6.15 13.91
CA ASP A 227 -3.13 -5.36 15.10
C ASP A 227 -1.82 -5.83 15.77
N ASN A 228 -1.28 -6.98 15.37
CA ASN A 228 0.05 -7.45 15.78
C ASN A 228 1.19 -6.92 14.87
N ILE A 229 0.85 -6.16 13.82
CA ILE A 229 1.83 -5.45 13.00
C ILE A 229 1.95 -4.03 13.55
N THR A 230 3.02 -3.78 14.30
CA THR A 230 3.23 -2.53 15.03
C THR A 230 4.43 -1.76 14.52
N PHE A 231 4.51 -0.48 14.86
CA PHE A 231 5.66 0.39 14.60
C PHE A 231 5.80 1.44 15.71
N ASP A 232 7.02 1.96 15.88
CA ASP A 232 7.22 3.14 16.72
C ASP A 232 6.77 4.37 15.93
N PHE A 233 5.79 5.10 16.48
CA PHE A 233 5.29 6.34 15.90
C PHE A 233 5.87 7.53 16.65
N LYS A 234 6.25 8.59 15.93
CA LYS A 234 6.72 9.82 16.53
C LYS A 234 6.27 11.03 15.73
N GLU A 235 5.60 11.92 16.43
CA GLU A 235 5.31 13.24 15.92
C GLU A 235 6.54 14.12 15.99
N LEU A 236 6.76 14.89 14.94
CA LEU A 236 7.76 15.95 14.94
C LEU A 236 6.99 17.26 15.17
N GLU A 237 6.96 17.70 16.42
CA GLU A 237 6.41 19.01 16.75
C GLU A 237 7.17 20.07 15.94
N ASP A 238 6.46 20.80 15.10
CA ASP A 238 6.79 22.07 14.42
C ASP A 238 8.29 22.37 14.22
N LEU A 239 9.06 21.37 13.86
CA LEU A 239 10.32 21.63 13.22
C LEU A 239 9.94 22.16 11.83
N GLY A 240 9.97 23.48 11.67
CA GLY A 240 9.88 24.11 10.36
C GLY A 240 10.85 23.37 9.44
N MET A 241 10.34 22.34 8.78
CA MET A 241 11.18 21.37 8.07
C MET A 241 11.59 22.01 6.79
N SER A 242 12.81 22.54 6.79
CA SER A 242 13.50 22.86 5.55
C SER A 242 13.69 21.57 4.73
N ASP A 243 13.55 21.68 3.43
CA ASP A 243 13.88 20.62 2.47
C ASP A 243 15.25 20.00 2.75
N ASP A 244 16.18 20.76 3.33
CA ASP A 244 17.49 20.35 3.82
C ASP A 244 17.47 19.24 4.88
N LEU A 245 16.52 19.25 5.81
CA LEU A 245 16.41 18.20 6.82
C LEU A 245 15.91 16.90 6.20
N TYR A 246 14.93 16.99 5.31
CA TYR A 246 14.43 15.86 4.54
C TYR A 246 15.55 15.25 3.68
N ILE A 247 16.32 16.06 2.97
CA ILE A 247 17.47 15.62 2.16
C ILE A 247 18.52 14.93 3.04
N LYS A 248 18.86 15.50 4.20
CA LYS A 248 19.84 14.93 5.14
C LYS A 248 19.37 13.61 5.75
N MET A 249 18.08 13.45 6.03
CA MET A 249 17.53 12.23 6.62
C MET A 249 17.42 11.11 5.58
N ASN A 250 17.03 11.43 4.34
CA ASN A 250 16.99 10.48 3.23
C ASN A 250 18.37 10.16 2.63
N ALA A 251 19.41 10.96 2.90
CA ALA A 251 20.78 10.69 2.47
C ALA A 251 21.39 9.43 3.11
N ARG A 252 20.80 8.91 4.18
CA ARG A 252 21.13 7.59 4.75
C ARG A 252 20.58 6.42 3.93
N GLY A 253 19.61 6.65 3.07
CA GLY A 253 19.14 5.73 2.02
C GLY A 253 19.63 6.22 0.67
N LYS A 254 19.79 5.37 -0.32
CA LYS A 254 20.27 5.62 -1.69
C LYS A 254 20.20 7.09 -2.14
N GLN A 255 21.36 7.68 -2.49
CA GLN A 255 21.48 9.08 -2.91
C GLN A 255 20.39 9.48 -3.91
N LEU A 256 19.80 10.67 -3.74
CA LEU A 256 18.90 11.30 -4.69
C LEU A 256 19.54 11.33 -6.08
N GLY A 257 18.81 10.89 -7.10
CA GLY A 257 19.30 10.98 -8.48
C GLY A 257 19.52 12.43 -8.91
N ALA A 258 20.34 12.64 -9.95
CA ALA A 258 20.60 13.97 -10.49
C ALA A 258 19.29 14.72 -10.87
N PHE A 259 18.28 13.99 -11.31
CA PHE A 259 16.96 14.52 -11.64
C PHE A 259 16.19 15.03 -10.41
N ASP A 260 16.25 14.30 -9.30
CA ASP A 260 15.57 14.68 -8.05
C ASP A 260 16.22 15.95 -7.45
N LYS A 261 17.55 16.10 -7.59
CA LYS A 261 18.29 17.29 -7.19
C LYS A 261 17.93 18.51 -8.07
N MET A 262 17.84 18.31 -9.38
CA MET A 262 17.47 19.37 -10.32
C MET A 262 16.05 19.88 -10.10
N LYS A 263 15.12 18.97 -9.79
CA LYS A 263 13.73 19.31 -9.49
C LYS A 263 13.60 20.15 -8.23
N SER A 264 14.33 19.80 -7.16
CA SER A 264 14.38 20.58 -5.92
C SER A 264 14.90 22.00 -6.17
N THR A 265 15.98 22.15 -6.95
CA THR A 265 16.54 23.48 -7.27
C THR A 265 15.60 24.37 -8.11
N LEU A 266 14.86 23.78 -9.05
CA LEU A 266 13.89 24.51 -9.89
C LEU A 266 12.65 24.97 -9.11
N GLU A 267 12.28 24.28 -8.03
CA GLU A 267 11.13 24.63 -7.18
C GLU A 267 11.48 25.71 -6.14
N GLU A 268 12.78 25.94 -5.85
CA GLU A 268 13.26 27.04 -4.99
C GLU A 268 13.30 28.42 -5.71
N GLU A 269 13.26 28.42 -7.04
CA GLU A 269 13.32 29.65 -7.86
C GLU A 269 11.95 30.17 -8.33
N ILE A 270 10.83 29.55 -7.92
CA ILE A 270 9.45 29.96 -8.23
C ILE A 270 8.71 30.38 -6.96
#